data_498af3c4080c7a74c97af638e5eb8492
#
_entry.id   498af3c4080c7a74c97af638e5eb8492
#
_cell.length_a   1.000
_cell.length_b   1.000
_cell.length_c   1.000
_cell.angle_alpha   90.00
_cell.angle_beta   90.00
_cell.angle_gamma   90.00
#
_symmetry.space_group_name_H-M   'P 1'
#
loop_
_entity.id
_entity.type
_entity.pdbx_description
1 polymer ?
#
loop_
_entity_poly.entity_id
_entity_poly.type
_entity_poly.pdbx_seq_one_letter_code
_entity_poly.pdbx_strand_id
1 'polypeptide(L)'
;MTAIIILNWNGADDTLACLNSLANAEGEFVVYVVDNGSADDSVLRIQSWIDGHNEVDVQLVPLDRNYGFAKGNNKGLEVAARMSPDSYLLLNNDTEVLPDFLVRLQEFSVSHPEYRVLAPKINYFYDKNKIWNCGGKLAFGFRKYYYAGSPDSAVKENGHIDISFVTGCALFFYPELLDEHGHLLTERFFFGEEDFEFSMRMKKARVPMACVLDSLIYHKVGASGNKMHHSGKVFLHYLNRFIDVRLHNSTLFYVSWTVLNAPLCFRHFYKMCRTVSGSFKLMNRLFFDARKKDAVTREDFEALVIRNDYFKKK
;
A
#
# COMPACT_ATOMS: atom_id res chain seq x y z
N MET A 1 -4.37 11.42 19.89
CA MET A 1 -4.00 9.98 19.84
C MET A 1 -4.14 9.46 18.42
N THR A 2 -3.14 8.73 17.89
CA THR A 2 -3.14 8.09 16.56
C THR A 2 -3.45 6.60 16.66
N ALA A 3 -4.33 6.07 15.84
CA ALA A 3 -4.52 4.62 15.70
C ALA A 3 -3.61 4.09 14.56
N ILE A 4 -2.69 3.19 14.90
CA ILE A 4 -1.78 2.55 13.94
C ILE A 4 -2.35 1.18 13.58
N ILE A 5 -2.60 0.94 12.28
CA ILE A 5 -3.14 -0.31 11.77
C ILE A 5 -2.01 -1.08 11.07
N ILE A 6 -1.72 -2.28 11.55
CA ILE A 6 -0.70 -3.17 10.98
C ILE A 6 -1.39 -4.44 10.50
N LEU A 7 -1.25 -4.77 9.22
CA LEU A 7 -1.81 -5.99 8.64
C LEU A 7 -0.76 -7.10 8.62
N ASN A 8 -1.02 -8.18 9.34
CA ASN A 8 -0.22 -9.40 9.31
C ASN A 8 -0.89 -10.50 8.49
N TRP A 9 -0.10 -11.26 7.74
CA TRP A 9 -0.52 -12.52 7.12
C TRP A 9 0.67 -13.46 6.96
N ASN A 10 0.77 -14.51 7.79
CA ASN A 10 1.88 -15.47 7.82
C ASN A 10 3.25 -14.78 7.88
N GLY A 11 3.38 -13.72 8.67
CA GLY A 11 4.56 -12.85 8.72
C GLY A 11 4.90 -12.38 10.14
N ALA A 12 4.77 -13.26 11.15
CA ALA A 12 5.01 -12.90 12.55
C ALA A 12 6.39 -12.30 12.79
N ASP A 13 7.45 -12.80 12.15
CA ASP A 13 8.81 -12.28 12.35
C ASP A 13 8.93 -10.80 12.01
N ASP A 14 8.35 -10.39 10.86
CA ASP A 14 8.34 -8.99 10.45
C ASP A 14 7.44 -8.16 11.34
N THR A 15 6.26 -8.67 11.69
CA THR A 15 5.31 -7.99 12.59
C THR A 15 5.93 -7.75 13.97
N LEU A 16 6.61 -8.74 14.53
CA LEU A 16 7.28 -8.60 15.84
C LEU A 16 8.45 -7.61 15.77
N ALA A 17 9.22 -7.60 14.69
CA ALA A 17 10.27 -6.59 14.50
C ALA A 17 9.68 -5.16 14.39
N CYS A 18 8.57 -5.01 13.69
CA CYS A 18 7.84 -3.74 13.61
C CYS A 18 7.35 -3.30 14.99
N LEU A 19 6.70 -4.19 15.75
CA LEU A 19 6.22 -3.91 17.11
C LEU A 19 7.37 -3.54 18.06
N ASN A 20 8.51 -4.22 17.99
CA ASN A 20 9.71 -3.88 18.78
C ASN A 20 10.23 -2.47 18.46
N SER A 21 10.13 -2.03 17.22
CA SER A 21 10.50 -0.66 16.85
C SER A 21 9.48 0.36 17.36
N LEU A 22 8.19 0.03 17.34
CA LEU A 22 7.12 0.87 17.88
C LEU A 22 7.14 0.98 19.40
N ALA A 23 7.59 -0.06 20.12
CA ALA A 23 7.74 -0.01 21.58
C ALA A 23 8.74 1.07 22.04
N ASN A 24 9.61 1.55 21.13
CA ASN A 24 10.54 2.65 21.38
C ASN A 24 10.09 3.97 20.73
N ALA A 25 8.91 4.01 20.11
CA ALA A 25 8.44 5.18 19.41
C ALA A 25 7.80 6.19 20.37
N GLU A 26 8.01 7.47 20.07
CA GLU A 26 7.45 8.59 20.82
C GLU A 26 6.08 9.00 20.25
N GLY A 27 5.25 9.61 21.10
CA GLY A 27 3.93 10.12 20.74
C GLY A 27 2.80 9.31 21.36
N GLU A 28 1.58 9.79 21.18
CA GLU A 28 0.37 9.13 21.68
C GLU A 28 -0.26 8.27 20.57
N PHE A 29 -0.24 6.96 20.75
CA PHE A 29 -0.83 6.03 19.78
C PHE A 29 -1.28 4.71 20.41
N VAL A 30 -2.17 4.01 19.71
CA VAL A 30 -2.58 2.63 19.98
C VAL A 30 -2.38 1.82 18.69
N VAL A 31 -1.85 0.61 18.81
CA VAL A 31 -1.58 -0.27 17.66
C VAL A 31 -2.67 -1.33 17.55
N TYR A 32 -3.21 -1.50 16.36
CA TYR A 32 -4.13 -2.59 16.01
C TYR A 32 -3.41 -3.52 15.03
N VAL A 33 -3.01 -4.69 15.51
CA VAL A 33 -2.44 -5.74 14.65
C VAL A 33 -3.59 -6.60 14.12
N VAL A 34 -3.89 -6.44 12.85
CA VAL A 34 -4.91 -7.22 12.17
C VAL A 34 -4.28 -8.48 11.60
N ASP A 35 -4.51 -9.63 12.21
CA ASP A 35 -4.12 -10.90 11.60
C ASP A 35 -5.14 -11.29 10.54
N ASN A 36 -4.73 -11.28 9.28
CA ASN A 36 -5.57 -11.49 8.11
C ASN A 36 -5.77 -12.99 7.80
N GLY A 37 -6.10 -13.77 8.84
CA GLY A 37 -6.35 -15.20 8.73
C GLY A 37 -5.08 -15.98 8.41
N SER A 38 -4.03 -15.81 9.20
CA SER A 38 -2.80 -16.59 9.09
C SER A 38 -3.05 -18.07 9.37
N ALA A 39 -2.34 -18.93 8.64
CA ALA A 39 -2.40 -20.37 8.78
C ALA A 39 -1.21 -20.95 9.58
N ASP A 40 -0.27 -20.10 9.93
CA ASP A 40 0.90 -20.41 10.75
C ASP A 40 0.69 -20.03 12.23
N ASP A 41 1.76 -19.98 13.03
CA ASP A 41 1.73 -19.61 14.44
C ASP A 41 1.70 -18.09 14.70
N SER A 42 1.44 -17.26 13.69
CA SER A 42 1.48 -15.79 13.80
C SER A 42 0.62 -15.26 14.93
N VAL A 43 -0.63 -15.70 15.03
CA VAL A 43 -1.58 -15.23 16.07
C VAL A 43 -1.04 -15.51 17.48
N LEU A 44 -0.53 -16.73 17.70
CA LEU A 44 0.00 -17.13 19.01
C LEU A 44 1.26 -16.32 19.39
N ARG A 45 2.15 -16.11 18.41
CA ARG A 45 3.41 -15.39 18.64
C ARG A 45 3.16 -13.90 18.89
N ILE A 46 2.26 -13.27 18.13
CA ILE A 46 1.89 -11.87 18.32
C ILE A 46 1.20 -11.70 19.68
N GLN A 47 0.27 -12.58 20.04
CA GLN A 47 -0.38 -12.53 21.35
C GLN A 47 0.64 -12.69 22.49
N SER A 48 1.57 -13.64 22.39
CA SER A 48 2.63 -13.83 23.38
C SER A 48 3.52 -12.60 23.54
N TRP A 49 3.79 -11.89 22.44
CA TRP A 49 4.52 -10.62 22.49
C TRP A 49 3.71 -9.55 23.24
N ILE A 50 2.43 -9.40 22.93
CA ILE A 50 1.53 -8.43 23.59
C ILE A 50 1.48 -8.70 25.11
N ASP A 51 1.33 -9.96 25.51
CA ASP A 51 1.26 -10.34 26.92
C ASP A 51 2.57 -10.05 27.69
N GLY A 52 3.69 -9.98 27.00
CA GLY A 52 5.02 -9.70 27.57
C GLY A 52 5.46 -8.24 27.55
N HIS A 53 4.69 -7.35 26.88
CA HIS A 53 5.08 -5.95 26.66
C HIS A 53 3.94 -5.01 27.07
N ASN A 54 4.24 -4.08 27.98
CA ASN A 54 3.27 -3.11 28.51
C ASN A 54 3.64 -1.65 28.15
N GLU A 55 4.72 -1.44 27.43
CA GLU A 55 5.25 -0.13 27.05
C GLU A 55 4.49 0.50 25.88
N VAL A 56 3.72 -0.28 25.15
CA VAL A 56 2.85 0.18 24.07
C VAL A 56 1.51 -0.55 24.09
N ASP A 57 0.42 0.18 23.88
CA ASP A 57 -0.93 -0.41 23.81
C ASP A 57 -1.12 -1.08 22.44
N VAL A 58 -1.23 -2.42 22.43
CA VAL A 58 -1.40 -3.22 21.21
C VAL A 58 -2.62 -4.12 21.35
N GLN A 59 -3.51 -4.06 20.38
CA GLN A 59 -4.70 -4.90 20.27
C GLN A 59 -4.57 -5.85 19.07
N LEU A 60 -4.70 -7.15 19.31
CA LEU A 60 -4.75 -8.14 18.24
C LEU A 60 -6.19 -8.31 17.72
N VAL A 61 -6.36 -8.21 16.41
CA VAL A 61 -7.64 -8.36 15.70
C VAL A 61 -7.54 -9.56 14.74
N PRO A 62 -7.81 -10.79 15.20
CA PRO A 62 -7.74 -11.97 14.34
C PRO A 62 -8.96 -12.05 13.43
N LEU A 63 -8.72 -12.21 12.13
CA LEU A 63 -9.76 -12.43 11.12
C LEU A 63 -9.85 -13.93 10.78
N ASP A 64 -11.03 -14.36 10.37
CA ASP A 64 -11.33 -15.77 10.05
C ASP A 64 -10.64 -16.28 8.77
N ARG A 65 -10.19 -15.36 7.90
CA ARG A 65 -9.55 -15.67 6.62
C ARG A 65 -8.80 -14.48 6.04
N ASN A 66 -8.00 -14.71 5.01
CA ASN A 66 -7.35 -13.64 4.25
C ASN A 66 -8.39 -12.91 3.36
N TYR A 67 -8.62 -11.64 3.66
CA TYR A 67 -9.52 -10.73 2.92
C TYR A 67 -8.81 -9.88 1.86
N GLY A 68 -7.47 -10.00 1.74
CA GLY A 68 -6.64 -9.12 0.92
C GLY A 68 -6.17 -7.88 1.68
N PHE A 69 -5.36 -7.05 1.04
CA PHE A 69 -4.71 -5.92 1.69
C PHE A 69 -5.71 -4.82 2.09
N ALA A 70 -6.48 -4.31 1.14
CA ALA A 70 -7.40 -3.20 1.40
C ALA A 70 -8.45 -3.55 2.44
N LYS A 71 -9.14 -4.68 2.25
CA LYS A 71 -10.21 -5.09 3.16
C LYS A 71 -9.70 -5.48 4.54
N GLY A 72 -8.50 -6.09 4.64
CA GLY A 72 -7.87 -6.37 5.92
C GLY A 72 -7.59 -5.09 6.71
N ASN A 73 -7.01 -4.07 6.07
CA ASN A 73 -6.78 -2.76 6.69
C ASN A 73 -8.09 -2.06 7.07
N ASN A 74 -9.11 -2.06 6.20
CA ASN A 74 -10.41 -1.46 6.51
C ASN A 74 -11.05 -2.11 7.75
N LYS A 75 -10.94 -3.44 7.92
CA LYS A 75 -11.41 -4.12 9.15
C LYS A 75 -10.66 -3.66 10.41
N GLY A 76 -9.39 -3.36 10.30
CA GLY A 76 -8.63 -2.73 11.39
C GLY A 76 -9.15 -1.33 11.69
N LEU A 77 -9.42 -0.53 10.67
CA LEU A 77 -10.00 0.81 10.83
C LEU A 77 -11.38 0.78 11.50
N GLU A 78 -12.25 -0.17 11.12
CA GLU A 78 -13.57 -0.37 11.76
C GLU A 78 -13.45 -0.64 13.27
N VAL A 79 -12.45 -1.41 13.69
CA VAL A 79 -12.20 -1.68 15.12
C VAL A 79 -11.64 -0.45 15.81
N ALA A 80 -10.62 0.19 15.23
CA ALA A 80 -9.96 1.36 15.78
C ALA A 80 -10.90 2.58 15.91
N ALA A 81 -11.86 2.73 15.00
CA ALA A 81 -12.82 3.82 15.01
C ALA A 81 -13.66 3.89 16.29
N ARG A 82 -13.82 2.77 17.01
CA ARG A 82 -14.55 2.72 18.29
C ARG A 82 -13.92 3.56 19.39
N MET A 83 -12.62 3.82 19.30
CA MET A 83 -11.86 4.68 20.22
C MET A 83 -11.84 6.13 19.78
N SER A 84 -12.47 6.48 18.64
CA SER A 84 -12.51 7.82 18.07
C SER A 84 -11.14 8.52 18.02
N PRO A 85 -10.13 7.91 17.37
CA PRO A 85 -8.80 8.49 17.30
C PRO A 85 -8.80 9.80 16.48
N ASP A 86 -7.87 10.71 16.80
CA ASP A 86 -7.71 11.98 16.09
C ASP A 86 -7.13 11.78 14.68
N SER A 87 -6.37 10.69 14.48
CA SER A 87 -5.74 10.34 13.22
C SER A 87 -5.49 8.84 13.12
N TYR A 88 -5.23 8.38 11.92
CA TYR A 88 -4.87 6.99 11.62
C TYR A 88 -3.54 6.90 10.90
N LEU A 89 -2.84 5.78 11.08
CA LEU A 89 -1.66 5.41 10.30
C LEU A 89 -1.82 3.95 9.83
N LEU A 90 -1.96 3.71 8.52
CA LEU A 90 -1.71 2.39 7.97
C LEU A 90 -0.20 2.19 7.91
N LEU A 91 0.31 1.09 8.45
CA LEU A 91 1.73 0.78 8.49
C LEU A 91 1.96 -0.69 8.12
N ASN A 92 2.79 -0.94 7.12
CA ASN A 92 3.13 -2.31 6.76
C ASN A 92 3.91 -3.01 7.88
N ASN A 93 3.64 -4.28 8.08
CA ASN A 93 4.30 -5.09 9.11
C ASN A 93 5.80 -5.36 8.83
N ASP A 94 6.28 -5.19 7.60
CA ASP A 94 7.68 -5.33 7.21
C ASP A 94 8.46 -4.00 7.24
N THR A 95 8.05 -3.10 8.16
CA THR A 95 8.71 -1.82 8.43
C THR A 95 9.36 -1.79 9.81
N GLU A 96 10.40 -0.97 9.96
CA GLU A 96 10.96 -0.56 11.25
C GLU A 96 10.99 0.97 11.31
N VAL A 97 10.54 1.53 12.43
CA VAL A 97 10.39 2.98 12.60
C VAL A 97 11.50 3.57 13.45
N LEU A 98 11.84 4.84 13.23
CA LEU A 98 12.66 5.60 14.16
C LEU A 98 11.81 6.10 15.34
N PRO A 99 12.41 6.35 16.53
CA PRO A 99 11.66 6.75 17.71
C PRO A 99 10.77 7.97 17.50
N ASP A 100 11.24 8.99 16.82
CA ASP A 100 10.54 10.26 16.63
C ASP A 100 9.64 10.31 15.37
N PHE A 101 9.52 9.23 14.59
CA PHE A 101 8.84 9.23 13.29
C PHE A 101 7.40 9.74 13.37
N LEU A 102 6.65 9.29 14.39
CA LEU A 102 5.24 9.65 14.56
C LEU A 102 5.07 11.07 15.07
N VAL A 103 5.90 11.47 16.04
CA VAL A 103 5.90 12.85 16.57
C VAL A 103 6.17 13.84 15.43
N ARG A 104 7.10 13.53 14.51
CA ARG A 104 7.35 14.37 13.33
C ARG A 104 6.12 14.52 12.42
N LEU A 105 5.37 13.43 12.21
CA LEU A 105 4.11 13.49 11.45
C LEU A 105 3.06 14.32 12.18
N GLN A 106 2.91 14.14 13.51
CA GLN A 106 1.95 14.85 14.33
C GLN A 106 2.28 16.37 14.42
N GLU A 107 3.55 16.72 14.65
CA GLU A 107 4.00 18.14 14.67
C GLU A 107 3.78 18.81 13.31
N PHE A 108 4.13 18.12 12.22
CA PHE A 108 3.87 18.62 10.88
C PHE A 108 2.36 18.83 10.63
N SER A 109 1.53 17.89 11.05
CA SER A 109 0.08 17.99 10.86
C SER A 109 -0.57 19.16 11.61
N VAL A 110 -0.03 19.51 12.77
CA VAL A 110 -0.48 20.68 13.56
C VAL A 110 -0.02 21.99 12.90
N SER A 111 1.23 22.04 12.42
CA SER A 111 1.79 23.24 11.78
C SER A 111 1.30 23.47 10.34
N HIS A 112 0.79 22.43 9.68
CA HIS A 112 0.31 22.44 8.29
C HIS A 112 -1.07 21.78 8.17
N PRO A 113 -2.13 22.34 8.80
CA PRO A 113 -3.44 21.71 8.89
C PRO A 113 -4.17 21.55 7.54
N GLU A 114 -3.67 22.17 6.49
CA GLU A 114 -4.19 22.00 5.13
C GLU A 114 -3.91 20.60 4.55
N TYR A 115 -2.83 19.93 4.97
CA TYR A 115 -2.53 18.58 4.53
C TYR A 115 -3.33 17.54 5.31
N ARG A 116 -4.10 16.73 4.59
CA ARG A 116 -4.97 15.71 5.19
C ARG A 116 -4.44 14.29 5.07
N VAL A 117 -3.40 14.11 4.27
CA VAL A 117 -2.69 12.85 4.07
C VAL A 117 -1.19 13.11 4.15
N LEU A 118 -0.52 12.37 5.03
CA LEU A 118 0.93 12.46 5.19
C LEU A 118 1.59 11.10 4.99
N ALA A 119 2.82 11.11 4.51
CA ALA A 119 3.68 9.94 4.48
C ALA A 119 5.03 10.28 5.11
N PRO A 120 5.68 9.36 5.84
CA PRO A 120 7.08 9.52 6.19
C PRO A 120 7.96 9.31 4.95
N LYS A 121 9.20 9.77 5.01
CA LYS A 121 10.26 9.31 4.13
C LYS A 121 10.55 7.85 4.44
N ILE A 122 10.65 7.01 3.41
CA ILE A 122 10.85 5.57 3.57
C ILE A 122 12.17 5.18 2.90
N ASN A 123 13.11 4.67 3.65
CA ASN A 123 14.37 4.14 3.14
C ASN A 123 14.34 2.61 3.09
N TYR A 124 15.23 2.01 2.28
CA TYR A 124 15.43 0.57 2.30
C TYR A 124 15.99 0.11 3.65
N PHE A 125 15.48 -0.98 4.19
CA PHE A 125 15.99 -1.55 5.43
C PHE A 125 17.46 -2.02 5.32
N TYR A 126 17.79 -2.68 4.20
CA TYR A 126 19.14 -3.23 3.97
C TYR A 126 20.13 -2.20 3.40
N ASP A 127 19.67 -1.00 3.04
CA ASP A 127 20.50 0.13 2.59
C ASP A 127 19.91 1.42 3.12
N LYS A 128 20.15 1.69 4.42
CA LYS A 128 19.52 2.76 5.19
C LYS A 128 19.75 4.18 4.64
N ASN A 129 20.75 4.36 3.80
CA ASN A 129 21.04 5.64 3.14
C ASN A 129 20.36 5.79 1.78
N LYS A 130 19.56 4.80 1.37
CA LYS A 130 18.90 4.78 0.07
C LYS A 130 17.39 4.87 0.21
N ILE A 131 16.81 5.84 -0.46
CA ILE A 131 15.39 6.09 -0.44
C ILE A 131 14.65 4.99 -1.22
N TRP A 132 13.67 4.38 -0.58
CA TRP A 132 12.69 3.55 -1.26
C TRP A 132 11.53 4.39 -1.80
N ASN A 133 10.98 5.31 -0.99
CA ASN A 133 9.84 6.12 -1.35
C ASN A 133 9.78 7.44 -0.54
N CYS A 134 9.55 8.56 -1.26
CA CYS A 134 9.18 9.87 -0.70
C CYS A 134 7.86 10.35 -1.31
N GLY A 135 6.87 9.44 -1.45
CA GLY A 135 5.67 9.75 -2.20
C GLY A 135 5.94 9.86 -3.70
N GLY A 136 5.09 10.59 -4.40
CA GLY A 136 5.25 10.74 -5.84
C GLY A 136 4.22 11.67 -6.47
N LYS A 137 4.25 11.72 -7.80
CA LYS A 137 3.32 12.50 -8.61
C LYS A 137 2.45 11.58 -9.47
N LEU A 138 1.14 11.78 -9.42
CA LEU A 138 0.21 11.23 -10.39
C LEU A 138 0.02 12.22 -11.55
N ALA A 139 0.31 11.78 -12.76
CA ALA A 139 0.07 12.56 -13.95
C ALA A 139 -0.44 11.65 -15.06
N PHE A 140 -1.57 11.97 -15.65
CA PHE A 140 -2.16 11.24 -16.76
C PHE A 140 -2.22 9.71 -16.55
N GLY A 141 -2.72 9.27 -15.36
CA GLY A 141 -2.84 7.84 -15.03
C GLY A 141 -1.52 7.09 -14.80
N PHE A 142 -0.41 7.82 -14.72
CA PHE A 142 0.90 7.29 -14.37
C PHE A 142 1.33 7.80 -13.01
N ARG A 143 2.14 7.00 -12.29
CA ARG A 143 2.83 7.44 -11.09
C ARG A 143 4.33 7.56 -11.34
N LYS A 144 4.92 8.61 -10.79
CA LYS A 144 6.37 8.82 -10.75
C LYS A 144 6.76 9.01 -9.29
N TYR A 145 7.56 8.11 -8.79
CA TYR A 145 8.10 8.23 -7.43
C TYR A 145 9.17 9.32 -7.35
N TYR A 146 9.18 10.04 -6.23
CA TYR A 146 10.24 10.98 -5.93
C TYR A 146 11.41 10.25 -5.28
N TYR A 147 12.61 10.54 -5.74
CA TYR A 147 13.89 10.06 -5.21
C TYR A 147 14.06 8.53 -5.08
N ALA A 148 13.16 7.71 -5.59
CA ALA A 148 13.26 6.26 -5.48
C ALA A 148 14.59 5.73 -6.03
N GLY A 149 15.32 4.99 -5.18
CA GLY A 149 16.65 4.45 -5.49
C GLY A 149 17.80 5.45 -5.36
N SER A 150 17.53 6.71 -5.00
CA SER A 150 18.55 7.74 -4.77
C SER A 150 19.07 7.71 -3.34
N PRO A 151 20.29 8.20 -3.07
CA PRO A 151 20.76 8.40 -1.70
C PRO A 151 19.99 9.55 -1.02
N ASP A 152 19.92 9.52 0.32
CA ASP A 152 19.27 10.58 1.12
C ASP A 152 19.79 11.98 0.79
N SER A 153 21.09 12.09 0.51
CA SER A 153 21.74 13.37 0.15
C SER A 153 21.26 13.96 -1.18
N ALA A 154 20.48 13.22 -1.96
CA ALA A 154 19.91 13.71 -3.22
C ALA A 154 18.65 14.57 -3.01
N VAL A 155 18.04 14.51 -1.83
CA VAL A 155 16.83 15.29 -1.49
C VAL A 155 17.24 16.75 -1.34
N LYS A 156 16.53 17.63 -2.05
CA LYS A 156 16.83 19.07 -2.10
C LYS A 156 15.83 19.91 -1.32
N GLU A 157 14.65 19.35 -1.09
CA GLU A 157 13.57 19.99 -0.34
C GLU A 157 13.86 19.94 1.15
N ASN A 158 13.36 20.94 1.88
CA ASN A 158 13.44 21.04 3.33
C ASN A 158 12.06 20.78 3.94
N GLY A 159 12.02 19.95 4.96
CA GLY A 159 10.82 19.67 5.74
C GLY A 159 9.82 18.73 5.03
N HIS A 160 9.34 19.05 3.85
CA HIS A 160 8.37 18.20 3.14
C HIS A 160 8.42 18.33 1.61
N ILE A 161 7.74 17.40 0.96
CA ILE A 161 7.49 17.39 -0.49
C ILE A 161 5.97 17.29 -0.72
N ASP A 162 5.41 18.19 -1.55
CA ASP A 162 4.06 18.05 -2.06
C ASP A 162 3.95 16.82 -2.95
N ILE A 163 3.02 15.94 -2.62
CA ILE A 163 2.80 14.71 -3.36
C ILE A 163 1.37 14.62 -3.88
N SER A 164 1.15 13.79 -4.89
CA SER A 164 -0.18 13.38 -5.34
C SER A 164 -0.30 11.86 -5.49
N PHE A 165 0.71 11.16 -5.01
CA PHE A 165 0.72 9.71 -4.84
C PHE A 165 1.38 9.39 -3.50
N VAL A 166 0.73 8.55 -2.70
CA VAL A 166 1.22 7.99 -1.45
C VAL A 166 1.21 6.46 -1.55
N THR A 167 2.19 5.80 -0.95
CA THR A 167 2.22 4.34 -0.89
C THR A 167 1.43 3.83 0.31
N GLY A 168 0.78 2.66 0.17
CA GLY A 168 0.12 1.97 1.28
C GLY A 168 1.07 1.43 2.36
N CYS A 169 2.39 1.55 2.18
CA CYS A 169 3.39 1.10 3.17
C CYS A 169 3.32 1.89 4.48
N ALA A 170 3.16 3.22 4.40
CA ALA A 170 2.95 4.09 5.56
C ALA A 170 2.10 5.29 5.12
N LEU A 171 0.86 5.34 5.58
CA LEU A 171 -0.13 6.31 5.18
C LEU A 171 -0.83 6.87 6.41
N PHE A 172 -0.47 8.12 6.79
CA PHE A 172 -1.10 8.86 7.87
C PHE A 172 -2.25 9.72 7.31
N PHE A 173 -3.41 9.71 7.98
CA PHE A 173 -4.58 10.44 7.51
C PHE A 173 -5.57 10.72 8.65
N TYR A 174 -6.56 11.54 8.37
CA TYR A 174 -7.58 11.97 9.32
C TYR A 174 -8.92 11.26 9.11
N PRO A 175 -9.76 11.14 10.17
CA PRO A 175 -11.04 10.41 10.14
C PRO A 175 -12.00 10.85 9.05
N GLU A 176 -12.01 12.13 8.67
CA GLU A 176 -12.92 12.65 7.64
C GLU A 176 -12.66 12.13 6.23
N LEU A 177 -11.55 11.41 6.02
CA LEU A 177 -11.26 10.74 4.75
C LEU A 177 -11.87 9.34 4.66
N LEU A 178 -12.38 8.81 5.76
CA LEU A 178 -13.12 7.56 5.77
C LEU A 178 -14.48 7.73 5.09
N ASP A 179 -14.94 6.71 4.40
CA ASP A 179 -16.29 6.68 3.85
C ASP A 179 -17.35 6.40 4.93
N GLU A 180 -18.61 6.33 4.52
CA GLU A 180 -19.75 6.08 5.42
C GLU A 180 -19.69 4.74 6.16
N HIS A 181 -18.84 3.80 5.70
CA HIS A 181 -18.58 2.51 6.33
C HIS A 181 -17.33 2.49 7.20
N GLY A 182 -16.61 3.62 7.30
CA GLY A 182 -15.34 3.71 8.01
C GLY A 182 -14.16 3.13 7.22
N HIS A 183 -14.27 3.02 5.90
CA HIS A 183 -13.23 2.47 5.03
C HIS A 183 -12.42 3.57 4.35
N LEU A 184 -11.12 3.36 4.23
CA LEU A 184 -10.22 4.23 3.48
C LEU A 184 -9.92 3.71 2.08
N LEU A 185 -9.61 2.41 1.99
CA LEU A 185 -9.12 1.77 0.77
C LEU A 185 -10.26 1.08 0.01
N THR A 186 -10.20 1.13 -1.31
CA THR A 186 -11.15 0.39 -2.16
C THR A 186 -10.97 -1.11 -1.99
N GLU A 187 -12.08 -1.84 -1.79
CA GLU A 187 -12.09 -3.31 -1.69
C GLU A 187 -12.25 -4.02 -3.05
N ARG A 188 -12.15 -3.26 -4.15
CA ARG A 188 -12.27 -3.84 -5.51
C ARG A 188 -11.16 -4.81 -5.84
N PHE A 189 -9.99 -4.63 -5.24
CA PHE A 189 -8.83 -5.46 -5.51
C PHE A 189 -8.47 -6.28 -4.29
N PHE A 190 -8.34 -7.59 -4.49
CA PHE A 190 -7.83 -8.45 -3.43
C PHE A 190 -6.38 -8.07 -3.06
N PHE A 191 -5.57 -7.64 -4.04
CA PHE A 191 -4.19 -7.23 -3.84
C PHE A 191 -3.69 -6.30 -4.95
N GLY A 192 -3.06 -5.18 -4.57
CA GLY A 192 -2.30 -4.26 -5.42
C GLY A 192 -3.14 -3.15 -6.06
N GLU A 193 -2.56 -1.98 -6.21
CA GLU A 193 -3.10 -0.74 -6.77
C GLU A 193 -4.13 -0.01 -5.88
N GLU A 194 -4.42 -0.48 -4.68
CA GLU A 194 -5.27 0.21 -3.71
C GLU A 194 -4.72 1.58 -3.31
N ASP A 195 -3.41 1.74 -3.23
CA ASP A 195 -2.72 3.01 -2.98
C ASP A 195 -2.80 3.96 -4.19
N PHE A 196 -2.79 3.42 -5.39
CA PHE A 196 -2.98 4.18 -6.60
C PHE A 196 -4.41 4.69 -6.73
N GLU A 197 -5.41 3.84 -6.49
CA GLU A 197 -6.82 4.21 -6.48
C GLU A 197 -7.09 5.31 -5.44
N PHE A 198 -6.63 5.10 -4.20
CA PHE A 198 -6.73 6.10 -3.13
C PHE A 198 -6.15 7.44 -3.57
N SER A 199 -4.93 7.43 -4.09
CA SER A 199 -4.25 8.65 -4.56
C SER A 199 -4.99 9.34 -5.72
N MET A 200 -5.63 8.57 -6.61
CA MET A 200 -6.49 9.14 -7.67
C MET A 200 -7.72 9.86 -7.09
N ARG A 201 -8.39 9.25 -6.09
CA ARG A 201 -9.53 9.88 -5.40
C ARG A 201 -9.12 11.16 -4.69
N MET A 202 -8.04 11.14 -3.93
CA MET A 202 -7.52 12.31 -3.22
C MET A 202 -7.15 13.43 -4.19
N LYS A 203 -6.47 13.11 -5.27
CA LYS A 203 -6.14 14.10 -6.31
C LYS A 203 -7.39 14.70 -6.96
N LYS A 204 -8.41 13.89 -7.26
CA LYS A 204 -9.69 14.35 -7.84
C LYS A 204 -10.44 15.25 -6.86
N ALA A 205 -10.41 14.91 -5.58
CA ALA A 205 -10.99 15.70 -4.50
C ALA A 205 -10.15 16.93 -4.12
N ARG A 206 -8.96 17.10 -4.71
CA ARG A 206 -8.00 18.17 -4.38
C ARG A 206 -7.56 18.18 -2.92
N VAL A 207 -7.46 17.01 -2.32
CA VAL A 207 -6.96 16.84 -0.95
C VAL A 207 -5.43 17.03 -0.98
N PRO A 208 -4.88 18.01 -0.23
CA PRO A 208 -3.43 18.18 -0.14
C PRO A 208 -2.77 17.00 0.57
N MET A 209 -1.65 16.55 0.03
CA MET A 209 -0.87 15.44 0.57
C MET A 209 0.62 15.79 0.60
N ALA A 210 1.33 15.39 1.65
CA ALA A 210 2.77 15.64 1.79
C ALA A 210 3.55 14.39 2.21
N CYS A 211 4.80 14.33 1.77
CA CYS A 211 5.82 13.47 2.39
C CYS A 211 6.64 14.31 3.36
N VAL A 212 6.60 13.97 4.64
CA VAL A 212 7.36 14.65 5.71
C VAL A 212 8.76 14.06 5.76
N LEU A 213 9.76 14.85 5.41
CA LEU A 213 11.15 14.38 5.22
C LEU A 213 11.86 14.07 6.53
N ASP A 214 11.46 14.76 7.60
CA ASP A 214 12.03 14.57 8.95
C ASP A 214 11.43 13.34 9.66
N SER A 215 10.33 12.80 9.17
CA SER A 215 9.79 11.51 9.61
C SER A 215 10.40 10.38 8.77
N LEU A 216 11.10 9.44 9.40
CA LEU A 216 11.83 8.38 8.69
C LEU A 216 11.46 6.98 9.21
N ILE A 217 11.20 6.09 8.28
CA ILE A 217 11.05 4.65 8.53
C ILE A 217 11.87 3.82 7.54
N TYR A 218 12.07 2.55 7.85
CA TYR A 218 12.77 1.58 7.00
C TYR A 218 11.81 0.48 6.55
N HIS A 219 11.91 0.05 5.28
CA HIS A 219 11.06 -0.98 4.70
C HIS A 219 11.89 -2.14 4.14
N LYS A 220 11.57 -3.38 4.54
CA LYS A 220 12.30 -4.59 4.14
C LYS A 220 12.06 -5.00 2.69
N VAL A 221 11.03 -4.50 2.07
CA VAL A 221 10.64 -4.67 0.67
C VAL A 221 10.66 -6.12 0.18
N GLY A 222 9.49 -6.72 0.04
CA GLY A 222 9.31 -8.01 -0.64
C GLY A 222 9.36 -9.25 0.24
N ALA A 223 9.31 -9.12 1.56
CA ALA A 223 9.22 -10.24 2.49
C ALA A 223 8.06 -11.20 2.18
N SER A 224 6.90 -10.67 1.79
CA SER A 224 5.69 -11.44 1.47
C SER A 224 5.67 -12.10 0.07
N GLY A 225 6.73 -11.94 -0.73
CA GLY A 225 6.67 -12.17 -2.20
C GLY A 225 7.11 -13.53 -2.72
N ASN A 226 7.67 -14.42 -1.92
CA ASN A 226 8.40 -15.61 -2.41
C ASN A 226 7.54 -16.72 -3.06
N LYS A 227 6.22 -16.71 -2.90
CA LYS A 227 5.31 -17.72 -3.50
C LYS A 227 4.55 -17.23 -4.72
N MET A 228 4.79 -16.01 -5.18
CA MET A 228 4.00 -15.37 -6.23
C MET A 228 4.76 -15.34 -7.57
N HIS A 229 4.12 -15.82 -8.64
CA HIS A 229 4.71 -15.76 -9.98
C HIS A 229 4.83 -14.31 -10.48
N HIS A 230 6.04 -13.91 -10.89
CA HIS A 230 6.32 -12.56 -11.39
C HIS A 230 5.43 -12.15 -12.57
N SER A 231 5.20 -13.06 -13.51
CA SER A 231 4.33 -12.83 -14.68
C SER A 231 2.89 -12.50 -14.28
N GLY A 232 2.36 -13.24 -13.31
CA GLY A 232 1.04 -12.99 -12.75
C GLY A 232 0.94 -11.65 -12.05
N LYS A 233 1.95 -11.27 -11.25
CA LYS A 233 2.02 -9.95 -10.60
C LYS A 233 1.99 -8.80 -11.62
N VAL A 234 2.78 -8.90 -12.70
CA VAL A 234 2.81 -7.87 -13.75
C VAL A 234 1.45 -7.76 -14.44
N PHE A 235 0.82 -8.89 -14.77
CA PHE A 235 -0.51 -8.86 -15.40
C PHE A 235 -1.56 -8.28 -14.45
N LEU A 236 -1.57 -8.69 -13.18
CA LEU A 236 -2.47 -8.20 -12.14
C LEU A 236 -2.33 -6.67 -11.96
N HIS A 237 -1.09 -6.18 -11.87
CA HIS A 237 -0.81 -4.75 -11.78
C HIS A 237 -1.44 -3.96 -12.95
N TYR A 238 -1.28 -4.44 -14.19
CA TYR A 238 -1.92 -3.81 -15.33
C TYR A 238 -3.44 -3.92 -15.28
N LEU A 239 -3.99 -5.09 -14.91
CA LEU A 239 -5.43 -5.30 -14.84
C LEU A 239 -6.08 -4.33 -13.85
N ASN A 240 -5.57 -4.25 -12.62
CA ASN A 240 -6.07 -3.32 -11.61
C ASN A 240 -5.97 -1.87 -12.10
N ARG A 241 -4.81 -1.48 -12.66
CA ARG A 241 -4.58 -0.14 -13.18
C ARG A 241 -5.55 0.23 -14.31
N PHE A 242 -5.81 -0.68 -15.25
CA PHE A 242 -6.76 -0.43 -16.34
C PHE A 242 -8.19 -0.31 -15.84
N ILE A 243 -8.58 -1.10 -14.84
CA ILE A 243 -9.88 -1.00 -14.16
C ILE A 243 -10.01 0.37 -13.48
N ASP A 244 -9.03 0.79 -12.68
CA ASP A 244 -9.05 2.08 -11.98
C ASP A 244 -9.16 3.26 -12.96
N VAL A 245 -8.29 3.29 -13.97
CA VAL A 245 -8.32 4.39 -14.95
C VAL A 245 -9.66 4.44 -15.68
N ARG A 246 -10.28 3.29 -15.97
CA ARG A 246 -11.60 3.23 -16.60
C ARG A 246 -12.71 3.75 -15.68
N LEU A 247 -12.68 3.37 -14.40
CA LEU A 247 -13.75 3.71 -13.45
C LEU A 247 -13.68 5.16 -12.96
N HIS A 248 -12.49 5.73 -12.88
CA HIS A 248 -12.27 7.06 -12.34
C HIS A 248 -12.21 8.19 -13.39
N ASN A 249 -12.22 7.86 -14.68
CA ASN A 249 -12.07 8.86 -15.75
C ASN A 249 -13.15 8.71 -16.84
N SER A 250 -13.24 9.72 -17.71
CA SER A 250 -14.12 9.66 -18.88
C SER A 250 -13.69 8.59 -19.88
N THR A 251 -14.63 8.08 -20.66
CA THR A 251 -14.35 7.09 -21.71
C THR A 251 -13.29 7.60 -22.70
N LEU A 252 -13.34 8.87 -23.07
CA LEU A 252 -12.36 9.47 -23.97
C LEU A 252 -10.95 9.43 -23.37
N PHE A 253 -10.82 9.81 -22.09
CA PHE A 253 -9.55 9.71 -21.36
C PHE A 253 -9.04 8.27 -21.32
N TYR A 254 -9.89 7.32 -20.95
CA TYR A 254 -9.53 5.91 -20.87
C TYR A 254 -9.04 5.36 -22.21
N VAL A 255 -9.72 5.66 -23.31
CA VAL A 255 -9.31 5.22 -24.65
C VAL A 255 -7.95 5.81 -25.02
N SER A 256 -7.77 7.13 -24.85
CA SER A 256 -6.50 7.82 -25.14
C SER A 256 -5.37 7.25 -24.29
N TRP A 257 -5.62 7.06 -23.00
CA TRP A 257 -4.66 6.47 -22.07
C TRP A 257 -4.29 5.03 -22.44
N THR A 258 -5.28 4.21 -22.83
CA THR A 258 -5.06 2.84 -23.30
C THR A 258 -4.15 2.78 -24.51
N VAL A 259 -4.37 3.63 -25.50
CA VAL A 259 -3.52 3.72 -26.71
C VAL A 259 -2.08 4.07 -26.33
N LEU A 260 -1.88 5.07 -25.45
CA LEU A 260 -0.55 5.48 -25.00
C LEU A 260 0.17 4.41 -24.16
N ASN A 261 -0.58 3.60 -23.40
CA ASN A 261 -0.01 2.51 -22.59
C ASN A 261 0.22 1.21 -23.36
N ALA A 262 -0.45 1.00 -24.48
CA ALA A 262 -0.36 -0.25 -25.24
C ALA A 262 1.10 -0.64 -25.59
N PRO A 263 1.99 0.27 -26.06
CA PRO A 263 3.39 -0.07 -26.34
C PRO A 263 4.16 -0.52 -25.09
N LEU A 264 3.90 0.10 -23.92
CA LEU A 264 4.55 -0.26 -22.67
C LEU A 264 4.08 -1.64 -22.19
N CYS A 265 2.78 -1.91 -22.24
CA CYS A 265 2.21 -3.23 -21.94
C CYS A 265 2.79 -4.30 -22.87
N PHE A 266 2.84 -4.03 -24.17
CA PHE A 266 3.42 -4.94 -25.15
C PHE A 266 4.88 -5.27 -24.82
N ARG A 267 5.70 -4.23 -24.53
CA ARG A 267 7.11 -4.41 -24.17
C ARG A 267 7.26 -5.30 -22.93
N HIS A 268 6.44 -5.11 -21.89
CA HIS A 268 6.51 -5.94 -20.68
C HIS A 268 6.06 -7.38 -20.97
N PHE A 269 4.97 -7.56 -21.70
CA PHE A 269 4.50 -8.91 -22.04
C PHE A 269 5.48 -9.63 -22.99
N TYR A 270 6.13 -8.89 -23.90
CA TYR A 270 7.17 -9.46 -24.75
C TYR A 270 8.39 -9.95 -23.93
N LYS A 271 8.82 -9.19 -22.90
CA LYS A 271 9.87 -9.66 -22.00
C LYS A 271 9.49 -10.94 -21.27
N MET A 272 8.22 -11.15 -20.99
CA MET A 272 7.71 -12.35 -20.30
C MET A 272 7.51 -13.53 -21.24
N CYS A 273 6.86 -13.33 -22.38
CA CYS A 273 6.50 -14.41 -23.32
C CYS A 273 7.60 -14.76 -24.32
N ARG A 274 8.52 -13.81 -24.60
CA ARG A 274 9.56 -13.90 -25.63
C ARG A 274 9.02 -14.15 -27.05
N THR A 275 7.73 -13.92 -27.27
CA THR A 275 7.06 -14.07 -28.58
C THR A 275 6.07 -12.94 -28.82
N VAL A 276 5.98 -12.49 -30.08
CA VAL A 276 5.03 -11.45 -30.51
C VAL A 276 3.58 -11.93 -30.32
N SER A 277 3.27 -13.14 -30.78
CA SER A 277 1.93 -13.74 -30.68
C SER A 277 1.47 -13.87 -29.24
N GLY A 278 2.34 -14.37 -28.33
CA GLY A 278 2.03 -14.47 -26.91
C GLY A 278 1.77 -13.11 -26.25
N SER A 279 2.53 -12.09 -26.66
CA SER A 279 2.36 -10.72 -26.15
C SER A 279 1.00 -10.14 -26.57
N PHE A 280 0.61 -10.28 -27.84
CA PHE A 280 -0.72 -9.85 -28.29
C PHE A 280 -1.85 -10.63 -27.63
N LYS A 281 -1.68 -11.94 -27.38
CA LYS A 281 -2.66 -12.75 -26.66
C LYS A 281 -2.89 -12.22 -25.25
N LEU A 282 -1.82 -11.87 -24.52
CA LEU A 282 -1.93 -11.28 -23.17
C LEU A 282 -2.55 -9.88 -23.20
N MET A 283 -2.17 -9.04 -24.18
CA MET A 283 -2.80 -7.71 -24.34
C MET A 283 -4.30 -7.80 -24.61
N ASN A 284 -4.72 -8.65 -25.55
CA ASN A 284 -6.13 -8.85 -25.83
C ASN A 284 -6.88 -9.35 -24.59
N ARG A 285 -6.28 -10.26 -23.84
CA ARG A 285 -6.86 -10.74 -22.57
C ARG A 285 -6.95 -9.63 -21.54
N LEU A 286 -5.89 -8.83 -21.36
CA LEU A 286 -5.89 -7.69 -20.45
C LEU A 286 -7.03 -6.70 -20.77
N PHE A 287 -7.15 -6.30 -22.04
CA PHE A 287 -8.17 -5.33 -22.46
C PHE A 287 -9.59 -5.88 -22.33
N PHE A 288 -9.76 -7.17 -22.62
CA PHE A 288 -11.04 -7.85 -22.42
C PHE A 288 -11.42 -7.92 -20.93
N ASP A 289 -10.51 -8.37 -20.06
CA ASP A 289 -10.77 -8.50 -18.63
C ASP A 289 -10.98 -7.13 -17.98
N ALA A 290 -10.14 -6.13 -18.31
CA ALA A 290 -10.27 -4.77 -17.79
C ALA A 290 -11.56 -4.07 -18.22
N ARG A 291 -12.15 -4.45 -19.39
CA ARG A 291 -13.44 -3.92 -19.82
C ARG A 291 -14.62 -4.58 -19.13
N LYS A 292 -14.51 -5.87 -18.78
CA LYS A 292 -15.61 -6.67 -18.21
C LYS A 292 -15.64 -6.69 -16.69
N LYS A 293 -14.50 -6.49 -16.04
CA LYS A 293 -14.38 -6.56 -14.59
C LYS A 293 -14.37 -5.18 -13.97
N ASP A 294 -15.06 -5.00 -12.85
CA ASP A 294 -14.99 -3.81 -11.99
C ASP A 294 -14.20 -4.09 -10.71
N ALA A 295 -13.85 -5.36 -10.49
CA ALA A 295 -13.10 -5.82 -9.34
C ALA A 295 -12.21 -7.02 -9.71
N VAL A 296 -11.19 -7.28 -8.89
CA VAL A 296 -10.32 -8.46 -8.98
C VAL A 296 -10.39 -9.20 -7.66
N THR A 297 -11.05 -10.37 -7.71
CA THR A 297 -11.33 -11.18 -6.53
C THR A 297 -10.12 -11.99 -6.06
N ARG A 298 -10.23 -12.63 -4.89
CA ARG A 298 -9.25 -13.61 -4.41
C ARG A 298 -9.02 -14.74 -5.41
N GLU A 299 -10.09 -15.25 -6.03
CA GLU A 299 -9.99 -16.32 -7.03
C GLU A 299 -9.21 -15.88 -8.27
N ASP A 300 -9.46 -14.65 -8.75
CA ASP A 300 -8.68 -14.03 -9.85
C ASP A 300 -7.20 -13.91 -9.49
N PHE A 301 -6.92 -13.42 -8.28
CA PHE A 301 -5.55 -13.29 -7.77
C PHE A 301 -4.85 -14.66 -7.70
N GLU A 302 -5.50 -15.67 -7.12
CA GLU A 302 -4.94 -17.01 -7.03
C GLU A 302 -4.69 -17.63 -8.41
N ALA A 303 -5.64 -17.45 -9.35
CA ALA A 303 -5.48 -17.93 -10.72
C ALA A 303 -4.29 -17.27 -11.44
N LEU A 304 -4.15 -15.95 -11.30
CA LEU A 304 -3.11 -15.19 -11.98
C LEU A 304 -1.74 -15.34 -11.33
N VAL A 305 -1.67 -15.21 -10.02
CA VAL A 305 -0.42 -14.96 -9.30
C VAL A 305 0.12 -16.22 -8.61
N ILE A 306 -0.76 -17.08 -8.09
CA ILE A 306 -0.37 -18.30 -7.39
C ILE A 306 -0.31 -19.50 -8.35
N ARG A 307 -1.39 -19.77 -9.08
CA ARG A 307 -1.45 -20.90 -10.02
C ARG A 307 -0.87 -20.60 -11.39
N ASN A 308 -0.68 -19.32 -11.73
CA ASN A 308 -0.12 -18.85 -13.01
C ASN A 308 -0.86 -19.38 -14.25
N ASP A 309 -2.20 -19.52 -14.14
CA ASP A 309 -3.03 -20.22 -15.14
C ASP A 309 -3.01 -19.55 -16.52
N TYR A 310 -2.81 -18.22 -16.57
CA TYR A 310 -2.78 -17.44 -17.81
C TYR A 310 -1.50 -17.64 -18.62
N PHE A 311 -0.46 -18.20 -18.00
CA PHE A 311 0.88 -18.35 -18.58
C PHE A 311 1.30 -19.80 -18.79
N LYS A 312 0.47 -20.76 -18.37
CA LYS A 312 0.71 -22.18 -18.67
C LYS A 312 0.64 -22.40 -20.18
N LYS A 313 1.66 -23.02 -20.74
CA LYS A 313 1.59 -23.52 -22.13
C LYS A 313 0.49 -24.59 -22.18
N LYS A 314 -0.51 -24.37 -23.03
CA LYS A 314 -1.40 -25.44 -23.46
C LYS A 314 -0.67 -26.35 -24.42
#